data_75c989aea0fadb95d63e5a5dc7193850
#
_entry.id   75c989aea0fadb95d63e5a5dc7193850
#
_cell.length_a   1.000
_cell.length_b   1.000
_cell.length_c   1.000
_cell.angle_alpha   90.00
_cell.angle_beta   90.00
_cell.angle_gamma   90.00
#
_symmetry.space_group_name_H-M   'P 1'
#
loop_
_entity.id
_entity.type
_entity.pdbx_description
1 polymer ?
#
loop_
_entity_poly.entity_id
_entity_poly.type
_entity_poly.pdbx_seq_one_letter_code
_entity_poly.pdbx_strand_id
1 'polypeptide(L)'
;MKTWFTLIALLLVAPLVRAGFDEGTDYKRLANPQPTVNPDQIEVLELFWYGCPHCYHLEPQLSAWLENKPDDVAFVRMPAVLGADWELLARAYYTMELLGVEEQVHRPLLEHIHKQRKRIRSVDYVKAVFVEQGVQEQDFDRTFESFAVITKTSRARQARSLYGITGVPVLVVNGKYLTSAQMAGGNKDML
;
A
#
# COMPACT_ATOMS: atom_id res chain seq x y z
N MET A 1 19.14 27.16 -70.40
CA MET A 1 18.73 27.62 -69.07
C MET A 1 18.28 26.36 -68.30
N LYS A 2 19.13 25.84 -67.39
CA LYS A 2 18.84 24.64 -66.53
C LYS A 2 18.55 25.12 -65.13
N THR A 3 17.28 25.05 -64.69
CA THR A 3 16.85 25.36 -63.32
C THR A 3 17.03 24.11 -62.46
N TRP A 4 17.94 24.18 -61.50
CA TRP A 4 18.10 23.18 -60.44
C TRP A 4 17.10 23.47 -59.31
N PHE A 5 16.18 22.56 -59.11
CA PHE A 5 15.32 22.54 -57.94
C PHE A 5 16.05 21.80 -56.80
N THR A 6 16.49 22.55 -55.78
CA THR A 6 17.07 22.00 -54.55
C THR A 6 15.92 21.60 -53.63
N LEU A 7 15.67 20.27 -53.50
CA LEU A 7 14.75 19.73 -52.50
C LEU A 7 15.42 19.84 -51.12
N ILE A 8 14.91 20.75 -50.30
CA ILE A 8 15.28 20.78 -48.85
C ILE A 8 14.42 19.76 -48.15
N ALA A 9 15.02 18.63 -47.78
CA ALA A 9 14.40 17.64 -46.88
C ALA A 9 14.41 18.18 -45.46
N LEU A 10 13.23 18.63 -44.99
CA LEU A 10 13.00 19.04 -43.61
C LEU A 10 12.92 17.76 -42.73
N LEU A 11 14.03 17.42 -42.07
CA LEU A 11 14.07 16.38 -41.06
C LEU A 11 13.23 16.81 -39.82
N LEU A 12 11.99 16.33 -39.72
CA LEU A 12 11.17 16.46 -38.53
C LEU A 12 11.80 15.57 -37.42
N VAL A 13 12.61 16.17 -36.57
CA VAL A 13 13.06 15.56 -35.31
C VAL A 13 11.87 15.62 -34.38
N ALA A 14 11.08 14.53 -34.33
CA ALA A 14 10.06 14.36 -33.31
C ALA A 14 10.76 14.25 -31.95
N PRO A 15 10.38 15.05 -30.93
CA PRO A 15 10.90 14.86 -29.60
C PRO A 15 10.47 13.46 -29.12
N LEU A 16 11.45 12.61 -28.80
CA LEU A 16 11.19 11.38 -28.06
C LEU A 16 10.66 11.81 -26.68
N VAL A 17 9.35 11.79 -26.51
CA VAL A 17 8.70 11.89 -25.19
C VAL A 17 9.14 10.65 -24.44
N ARG A 18 10.10 10.81 -23.54
CA ARG A 18 10.53 9.76 -22.63
C ARG A 18 9.44 9.65 -21.58
N ALA A 19 8.54 8.69 -21.75
CA ALA A 19 7.63 8.26 -20.69
C ALA A 19 8.49 7.52 -19.65
N GLY A 20 9.03 8.27 -18.71
CA GLY A 20 9.87 7.73 -17.63
C GLY A 20 9.53 8.43 -16.33
N PHE A 21 9.63 7.71 -15.22
CA PHE A 21 9.51 8.28 -13.89
C PHE A 21 10.83 8.88 -13.44
N ASP A 22 10.79 10.08 -12.86
CA ASP A 22 11.97 10.81 -12.42
C ASP A 22 12.21 10.60 -10.92
N GLU A 23 13.42 10.16 -10.59
CA GLU A 23 13.84 10.02 -9.19
C GLU A 23 13.89 11.39 -8.50
N GLY A 24 13.30 11.48 -7.32
CA GLY A 24 13.15 12.71 -6.54
C GLY A 24 11.84 13.44 -6.81
N THR A 25 11.17 13.18 -7.94
CA THR A 25 9.86 13.72 -8.29
C THR A 25 8.77 12.66 -8.11
N ASP A 26 8.81 11.59 -8.89
CA ASP A 26 7.77 10.58 -8.94
C ASP A 26 8.01 9.44 -7.94
N TYR A 27 9.28 9.20 -7.60
CA TYR A 27 9.70 8.21 -6.62
C TYR A 27 11.03 8.59 -5.98
N LYS A 28 11.38 7.91 -4.89
CA LYS A 28 12.72 7.97 -4.30
C LYS A 28 13.26 6.56 -4.03
N ARG A 29 14.59 6.44 -4.04
CA ARG A 29 15.25 5.20 -3.60
C ARG A 29 15.32 5.16 -2.08
N LEU A 30 15.08 3.98 -1.52
CA LEU A 30 15.34 3.75 -0.10
C LEU A 30 16.86 3.76 0.15
N ALA A 31 17.29 4.42 1.22
CA ALA A 31 18.70 4.44 1.63
C ALA A 31 19.22 3.01 1.92
N ASN A 32 18.36 2.17 2.49
CA ASN A 32 18.62 0.77 2.77
C ASN A 32 17.51 -0.07 2.13
N PRO A 33 17.78 -0.80 1.05
CA PRO A 33 16.82 -1.70 0.45
C PRO A 33 16.33 -2.74 1.46
N GLN A 34 15.03 -3.03 1.43
CA GLN A 34 14.40 -4.01 2.31
C GLN A 34 14.21 -5.34 1.58
N PRO A 35 14.28 -6.48 2.28
CA PRO A 35 14.02 -7.78 1.67
C PRO A 35 12.55 -7.88 1.27
N THR A 36 12.28 -8.55 0.16
CA THR A 36 10.95 -8.91 -0.34
C THR A 36 10.51 -10.27 0.20
N VAL A 37 9.21 -10.52 0.21
CA VAL A 37 8.65 -11.81 0.63
C VAL A 37 8.97 -12.89 -0.41
N ASN A 38 8.85 -12.55 -1.70
CA ASN A 38 9.20 -13.45 -2.81
C ASN A 38 10.20 -12.76 -3.75
N PRO A 39 11.46 -13.19 -3.78
CA PRO A 39 12.49 -12.59 -4.63
C PRO A 39 12.30 -12.86 -6.12
N ASP A 40 11.47 -13.83 -6.51
CA ASP A 40 11.20 -14.18 -7.90
C ASP A 40 10.08 -13.35 -8.54
N GLN A 41 9.42 -12.48 -7.75
CA GLN A 41 8.35 -11.60 -8.21
C GLN A 41 8.68 -10.13 -7.93
N ILE A 42 8.07 -9.23 -8.68
CA ILE A 42 8.10 -7.79 -8.39
C ILE A 42 7.15 -7.54 -7.22
N GLU A 43 7.70 -7.27 -6.04
CA GLU A 43 6.88 -6.95 -4.88
C GLU A 43 6.42 -5.49 -4.92
N VAL A 44 5.12 -5.28 -4.75
CA VAL A 44 4.51 -3.97 -4.45
C VAL A 44 3.98 -4.03 -3.03
N LEU A 45 4.66 -3.37 -2.12
CA LEU A 45 4.29 -3.28 -0.71
C LEU A 45 3.51 -1.98 -0.47
N GLU A 46 2.29 -2.10 0.03
CA GLU A 46 1.52 -0.97 0.56
C GLU A 46 1.80 -0.79 2.04
N LEU A 47 2.26 0.41 2.42
CA LEU A 47 2.29 0.86 3.80
C LEU A 47 1.06 1.73 4.05
N PHE A 48 0.17 1.30 4.94
CA PHE A 48 -1.13 1.92 5.15
C PHE A 48 -1.51 2.02 6.63
N TRP A 49 -2.59 2.71 6.92
CA TRP A 49 -3.25 2.72 8.24
C TRP A 49 -4.75 2.81 8.08
N TYR A 50 -5.49 1.98 8.81
CA TYR A 50 -6.95 1.97 8.76
C TYR A 50 -7.59 3.33 9.07
N GLY A 51 -6.99 4.13 9.96
CA GLY A 51 -7.50 5.46 10.31
C GLY A 51 -7.17 6.56 9.29
N CYS A 52 -6.43 6.26 8.21
CA CYS A 52 -6.02 7.23 7.21
C CYS A 52 -7.09 7.41 6.12
N PRO A 53 -7.70 8.62 5.96
CA PRO A 53 -8.67 8.85 4.90
C PRO A 53 -8.09 8.66 3.48
N HIS A 54 -6.81 8.98 3.29
CA HIS A 54 -6.15 8.81 1.98
C HIS A 54 -5.96 7.35 1.62
N CYS A 55 -5.67 6.46 2.60
CA CYS A 55 -5.64 5.02 2.40
C CYS A 55 -7.04 4.51 2.01
N TYR A 56 -8.08 4.95 2.73
CA TYR A 56 -9.46 4.59 2.40
C TYR A 56 -9.86 5.02 0.98
N HIS A 57 -9.44 6.20 0.54
CA HIS A 57 -9.73 6.68 -0.82
C HIS A 57 -8.90 5.98 -1.92
N LEU A 58 -7.76 5.37 -1.57
CA LEU A 58 -6.95 4.58 -2.49
C LEU A 58 -7.57 3.20 -2.74
N GLU A 59 -8.27 2.60 -1.77
CA GLU A 59 -8.79 1.24 -1.83
C GLU A 59 -9.57 0.87 -3.12
N PRO A 60 -10.50 1.68 -3.64
CA PRO A 60 -11.22 1.31 -4.87
C PRO A 60 -10.29 1.20 -6.09
N GLN A 61 -9.27 2.04 -6.17
CA GLN A 61 -8.30 2.04 -7.26
C GLN A 61 -7.32 0.88 -7.11
N LEU A 62 -6.88 0.62 -5.89
CA LEU A 62 -6.02 -0.51 -5.56
C LEU A 62 -6.72 -1.84 -5.84
N SER A 63 -8.00 -1.98 -5.47
CA SER A 63 -8.78 -3.19 -5.78
C SER A 63 -8.88 -3.42 -7.29
N ALA A 64 -9.19 -2.38 -8.07
CA ALA A 64 -9.25 -2.48 -9.53
C ALA A 64 -7.88 -2.81 -10.15
N TRP A 65 -6.79 -2.28 -9.60
CA TRP A 65 -5.44 -2.63 -10.04
C TRP A 65 -5.08 -4.08 -9.71
N LEU A 66 -5.45 -4.57 -8.52
CA LEU A 66 -5.19 -5.95 -8.09
C LEU A 66 -5.86 -6.98 -9.00
N GLU A 67 -7.03 -6.67 -9.54
CA GLU A 67 -7.73 -7.53 -10.51
C GLU A 67 -7.00 -7.63 -11.87
N ASN A 68 -6.17 -6.64 -12.20
CA ASN A 68 -5.53 -6.49 -13.52
C ASN A 68 -4.00 -6.44 -13.47
N LYS A 69 -3.39 -6.60 -12.29
CA LYS A 69 -1.93 -6.56 -12.15
C LYS A 69 -1.28 -7.70 -12.93
N PRO A 70 -0.04 -7.51 -13.41
CA PRO A 70 0.74 -8.59 -14.03
C PRO A 70 0.95 -9.78 -13.09
N ASP A 71 1.06 -10.99 -13.64
CA ASP A 71 1.21 -12.24 -12.87
C ASP A 71 2.54 -12.31 -12.12
N ASP A 72 3.57 -11.63 -12.62
CA ASP A 72 4.90 -11.53 -12.00
C ASP A 72 4.98 -10.48 -10.89
N VAL A 73 3.85 -9.80 -10.59
CA VAL A 73 3.75 -8.82 -9.48
C VAL A 73 3.08 -9.47 -8.27
N ALA A 74 3.76 -9.45 -7.14
CA ALA A 74 3.21 -9.79 -5.82
C ALA A 74 2.80 -8.52 -5.08
N PHE A 75 1.56 -8.48 -4.58
CA PHE A 75 1.10 -7.39 -3.73
C PHE A 75 1.13 -7.81 -2.26
N VAL A 76 1.66 -6.95 -1.41
CA VAL A 76 1.77 -7.15 0.04
C VAL A 76 1.27 -5.92 0.77
N ARG A 77 0.53 -6.09 1.85
CA ARG A 77 0.16 -5.00 2.77
C ARG A 77 0.94 -5.08 4.07
N MET A 78 1.32 -3.93 4.58
CA MET A 78 1.87 -3.76 5.93
C MET A 78 1.20 -2.56 6.60
N PRO A 79 0.47 -2.76 7.70
CA PRO A 79 0.00 -1.63 8.48
C PRO A 79 1.19 -0.90 9.10
N ALA A 80 1.34 0.40 8.83
CA ALA A 80 2.35 1.20 9.50
C ALA A 80 1.90 1.56 10.92
N VAL A 81 2.83 1.58 11.89
CA VAL A 81 2.58 2.04 13.26
C VAL A 81 3.46 3.27 13.51
N LEU A 82 2.95 4.44 13.10
CA LEU A 82 3.68 5.71 13.27
C LEU A 82 3.30 6.46 14.56
N GLY A 83 2.28 6.00 15.26
CA GLY A 83 1.80 6.50 16.56
C GLY A 83 1.26 5.38 17.43
N ALA A 84 1.15 5.60 18.73
CA ALA A 84 0.69 4.58 19.69
C ALA A 84 -0.77 4.12 19.42
N ASP A 85 -1.62 5.02 18.95
CA ASP A 85 -3.02 4.75 18.61
C ASP A 85 -3.20 3.93 17.32
N TRP A 86 -2.12 3.74 16.54
CA TRP A 86 -2.17 2.93 15.30
C TRP A 86 -2.04 1.43 15.56
N GLU A 87 -1.47 1.07 16.70
CA GLU A 87 -1.11 -0.32 17.01
C GLU A 87 -2.31 -1.27 17.07
N LEU A 88 -3.42 -0.83 17.67
CA LEU A 88 -4.64 -1.63 17.76
C LEU A 88 -5.11 -2.11 16.39
N LEU A 89 -5.13 -1.21 15.40
CA LEU A 89 -5.58 -1.52 14.05
C LEU A 89 -4.54 -2.31 13.26
N ALA A 90 -3.25 -2.16 13.57
CA ALA A 90 -2.21 -3.02 13.01
C ALA A 90 -2.34 -4.47 13.51
N ARG A 91 -2.64 -4.66 14.81
CA ARG A 91 -2.95 -5.97 15.36
C ARG A 91 -4.20 -6.57 14.73
N ALA A 92 -5.23 -5.76 14.49
CA ALA A 92 -6.44 -6.21 13.78
C ALA A 92 -6.10 -6.74 12.38
N TYR A 93 -5.27 -6.03 11.60
CA TYR A 93 -4.83 -6.48 10.29
C TYR A 93 -4.12 -7.84 10.36
N TYR A 94 -3.13 -7.98 11.24
CA TYR A 94 -2.41 -9.25 11.35
C TYR A 94 -3.25 -10.39 11.93
N THR A 95 -4.31 -10.08 12.68
CA THR A 95 -5.29 -11.07 13.12
C THR A 95 -6.10 -11.59 11.93
N MET A 96 -6.60 -10.72 11.05
CA MET A 96 -7.34 -11.17 9.86
C MET A 96 -6.45 -11.91 8.87
N GLU A 97 -5.20 -11.49 8.70
CA GLU A 97 -4.23 -12.17 7.86
C GLU A 97 -3.97 -13.61 8.36
N LEU A 98 -3.74 -13.79 9.66
CA LEU A 98 -3.47 -15.11 10.24
C LEU A 98 -4.71 -16.01 10.28
N LEU A 99 -5.90 -15.45 10.33
CA LEU A 99 -7.16 -16.19 10.23
C LEU A 99 -7.57 -16.47 8.78
N GLY A 100 -6.90 -15.86 7.80
CA GLY A 100 -7.26 -15.98 6.38
C GLY A 100 -8.59 -15.31 6.03
N VAL A 101 -8.97 -14.25 6.74
CA VAL A 101 -10.25 -13.53 6.59
C VAL A 101 -10.07 -12.09 6.11
N GLU A 102 -8.95 -11.78 5.48
CA GLU A 102 -8.65 -10.42 5.02
C GLU A 102 -9.72 -9.91 4.05
N GLU A 103 -10.09 -10.70 3.05
CA GLU A 103 -11.11 -10.32 2.05
C GLU A 103 -12.47 -10.01 2.69
N GLN A 104 -12.80 -10.67 3.81
CA GLN A 104 -14.07 -10.52 4.49
C GLN A 104 -14.10 -9.33 5.44
N VAL A 105 -12.98 -9.02 6.12
CA VAL A 105 -12.94 -8.09 7.25
C VAL A 105 -12.28 -6.76 6.92
N HIS A 106 -11.32 -6.74 5.97
CA HIS A 106 -10.54 -5.54 5.66
C HIS A 106 -11.42 -4.34 5.27
N ARG A 107 -12.27 -4.54 4.27
CA ARG A 107 -13.15 -3.47 3.77
C ARG A 107 -14.22 -3.06 4.78
N PRO A 108 -14.96 -3.97 5.45
CA PRO A 108 -15.86 -3.60 6.54
C PRO A 108 -15.21 -2.78 7.64
N LEU A 109 -13.98 -3.12 8.07
CA LEU A 109 -13.26 -2.37 9.09
C LEU A 109 -12.97 -0.92 8.63
N LEU A 110 -12.53 -0.72 7.40
CA LEU A 110 -12.37 0.61 6.80
C LEU A 110 -13.68 1.39 6.74
N GLU A 111 -14.78 0.72 6.37
CA GLU A 111 -16.10 1.37 6.28
C GLU A 111 -16.66 1.76 7.65
N HIS A 112 -16.44 0.97 8.68
CA HIS A 112 -16.78 1.34 10.06
C HIS A 112 -16.09 2.63 10.49
N ILE A 113 -14.81 2.78 10.13
CA ILE A 113 -14.05 3.98 10.50
C ILE A 113 -14.48 5.19 9.66
N HIS A 114 -14.54 5.05 8.34
CA HIS A 114 -14.66 6.21 7.45
C HIS A 114 -16.09 6.56 7.06
N LYS A 115 -16.96 5.57 6.78
CA LYS A 115 -18.37 5.81 6.46
C LYS A 115 -19.21 6.05 7.71
N GLN A 116 -19.07 5.16 8.71
CA GLN A 116 -19.84 5.25 9.94
C GLN A 116 -19.22 6.22 10.96
N ARG A 117 -18.02 6.76 10.66
CA ARG A 117 -17.26 7.71 11.51
C ARG A 117 -17.03 7.18 12.93
N LYS A 118 -16.83 5.88 13.06
CA LYS A 118 -16.57 5.22 14.35
C LYS A 118 -15.09 5.32 14.70
N ARG A 119 -14.82 5.83 15.92
CA ARG A 119 -13.46 5.82 16.47
C ARG A 119 -13.22 4.48 17.15
N ILE A 120 -12.45 3.62 16.51
CA ILE A 120 -12.08 2.32 17.08
C ILE A 120 -10.93 2.52 18.04
N ARG A 121 -11.21 2.32 19.35
CA ARG A 121 -10.24 2.53 20.44
C ARG A 121 -10.15 1.37 21.41
N SER A 122 -10.91 0.30 21.22
CA SER A 122 -10.90 -0.87 22.08
C SER A 122 -10.84 -2.16 21.26
N VAL A 123 -10.30 -3.20 21.86
CA VAL A 123 -10.25 -4.55 21.30
C VAL A 123 -11.66 -5.08 21.06
N ASP A 124 -12.58 -4.83 22.01
CA ASP A 124 -13.98 -5.30 21.90
C ASP A 124 -14.67 -4.74 20.66
N TYR A 125 -14.39 -3.48 20.30
CA TYR A 125 -14.94 -2.90 19.09
C TYR A 125 -14.36 -3.56 17.83
N VAL A 126 -13.04 -3.80 17.81
CA VAL A 126 -12.41 -4.55 16.70
C VAL A 126 -13.02 -5.93 16.58
N LYS A 127 -13.12 -6.66 17.71
CA LYS A 127 -13.73 -8.00 17.79
C LYS A 127 -15.16 -7.99 17.21
N ALA A 128 -15.99 -7.01 17.59
CA ALA A 128 -17.35 -6.91 17.10
C ALA A 128 -17.39 -6.85 15.56
N VAL A 129 -16.49 -6.08 14.91
CA VAL A 129 -16.41 -6.04 13.45
C VAL A 129 -16.07 -7.42 12.86
N PHE A 130 -15.14 -8.16 13.46
CA PHE A 130 -14.80 -9.51 13.01
C PHE A 130 -15.99 -10.48 13.15
N VAL A 131 -16.69 -10.43 14.29
CA VAL A 131 -17.85 -11.28 14.55
C VAL A 131 -19.00 -10.96 13.60
N GLU A 132 -19.25 -9.69 13.28
CA GLU A 132 -20.21 -9.28 12.25
C GLU A 132 -19.90 -9.90 10.87
N GLN A 133 -18.63 -10.21 10.60
CA GLN A 133 -18.19 -10.87 9.38
C GLN A 133 -18.08 -12.40 9.53
N GLY A 134 -18.59 -12.99 10.60
CA GLY A 134 -18.67 -14.43 10.80
C GLY A 134 -17.47 -15.09 11.47
N VAL A 135 -16.49 -14.32 11.94
CA VAL A 135 -15.35 -14.83 12.71
C VAL A 135 -15.82 -15.21 14.12
N GLN A 136 -15.43 -16.40 14.59
CA GLN A 136 -15.76 -16.82 15.96
C GLN A 136 -14.97 -16.00 16.99
N GLU A 137 -15.62 -15.55 18.07
CA GLU A 137 -14.96 -14.75 19.11
C GLU A 137 -13.72 -15.43 19.68
N GLN A 138 -13.77 -16.73 19.92
CA GLN A 138 -12.65 -17.51 20.46
C GLN A 138 -11.45 -17.54 19.52
N ASP A 139 -11.68 -17.60 18.20
CA ASP A 139 -10.63 -17.57 17.19
C ASP A 139 -9.99 -16.20 17.11
N PHE A 140 -10.81 -15.13 17.16
CA PHE A 140 -10.32 -13.77 17.26
C PHE A 140 -9.45 -13.61 18.52
N ASP A 141 -9.94 -13.92 19.70
CA ASP A 141 -9.23 -13.69 20.98
C ASP A 141 -7.89 -14.42 21.00
N ARG A 142 -7.89 -15.70 20.65
CA ARG A 142 -6.68 -16.51 20.59
C ARG A 142 -5.67 -15.95 19.60
N THR A 143 -6.10 -15.52 18.42
CA THR A 143 -5.20 -15.04 17.35
C THR A 143 -4.71 -13.65 17.67
N PHE A 144 -5.57 -12.74 18.11
CA PHE A 144 -5.23 -11.36 18.44
C PHE A 144 -4.15 -11.25 19.52
N GLU A 145 -4.17 -12.15 20.52
CA GLU A 145 -3.16 -12.20 21.58
C GLU A 145 -1.97 -13.11 21.27
N SER A 146 -1.93 -13.70 20.07
CA SER A 146 -0.87 -14.63 19.69
C SER A 146 0.50 -13.93 19.56
N PHE A 147 1.55 -14.70 19.85
CA PHE A 147 2.93 -14.26 19.63
C PHE A 147 3.18 -13.84 18.18
N ALA A 148 2.53 -14.48 17.21
CA ALA A 148 2.65 -14.14 15.80
C ALA A 148 2.13 -12.73 15.50
N VAL A 149 0.93 -12.35 16.00
CA VAL A 149 0.39 -10.98 15.85
C VAL A 149 1.30 -9.96 16.54
N ILE A 150 1.76 -10.24 17.76
CA ILE A 150 2.65 -9.35 18.51
C ILE A 150 3.96 -9.12 17.73
N THR A 151 4.56 -10.18 17.19
CA THR A 151 5.82 -10.08 16.44
C THR A 151 5.65 -9.30 15.13
N LYS A 152 4.59 -9.59 14.35
CA LYS A 152 4.28 -8.85 13.12
C LYS A 152 4.03 -7.36 13.41
N THR A 153 3.27 -7.06 14.46
CA THR A 153 3.02 -5.67 14.90
C THR A 153 4.29 -4.97 15.34
N SER A 154 5.20 -5.67 16.05
CA SER A 154 6.49 -5.12 16.42
C SER A 154 7.36 -4.75 15.21
N ARG A 155 7.30 -5.56 14.13
CA ARG A 155 7.95 -5.22 12.86
C ARG A 155 7.30 -4.00 12.20
N ALA A 156 5.98 -3.90 12.24
CA ALA A 156 5.24 -2.75 11.71
C ALA A 156 5.61 -1.41 12.38
N ARG A 157 5.96 -1.42 13.68
CA ARG A 157 6.48 -0.23 14.38
C ARG A 157 7.81 0.27 13.80
N GLN A 158 8.56 -0.58 13.12
CA GLN A 158 9.83 -0.23 12.49
C GLN A 158 9.66 0.38 11.09
N ALA A 159 8.42 0.48 10.57
CA ALA A 159 8.17 1.00 9.21
C ALA A 159 8.80 2.38 8.99
N ARG A 160 8.78 3.27 9.99
CA ARG A 160 9.42 4.59 9.89
C ARG A 160 10.92 4.48 9.64
N SER A 161 11.63 3.62 10.36
CA SER A 161 13.09 3.48 10.24
C SER A 161 13.49 2.65 9.02
N LEU A 162 12.72 1.62 8.68
CA LEU A 162 13.01 0.73 7.56
C LEU A 162 12.78 1.40 6.21
N TYR A 163 11.69 2.15 6.07
CA TYR A 163 11.26 2.74 4.80
C TYR A 163 11.39 4.27 4.76
N GLY A 164 11.80 4.91 5.85
CA GLY A 164 11.95 6.37 5.93
C GLY A 164 10.64 7.12 5.72
N ILE A 165 9.50 6.54 6.12
CA ILE A 165 8.18 7.12 5.95
C ILE A 165 7.79 8.04 7.10
N THR A 166 7.01 9.07 6.79
CA THR A 166 6.43 10.00 7.76
C THR A 166 4.91 10.04 7.70
N GLY A 167 4.31 9.35 6.72
CA GLY A 167 2.87 9.26 6.49
C GLY A 167 2.53 8.07 5.61
N VAL A 168 1.23 7.88 5.37
CA VAL A 168 0.65 6.82 4.54
C VAL A 168 -0.52 7.40 3.72
N PRO A 169 -0.93 6.79 2.58
CA PRO A 169 -0.39 5.57 1.98
C PRO A 169 0.96 5.81 1.29
N VAL A 170 1.76 4.76 1.24
CA VAL A 170 3.03 4.72 0.52
C VAL A 170 3.14 3.36 -0.16
N LEU A 171 3.60 3.33 -1.42
CA LEU A 171 3.97 2.10 -2.11
C LEU A 171 5.49 1.96 -2.16
N VAL A 172 5.96 0.73 -1.96
CA VAL A 172 7.37 0.39 -2.09
C VAL A 172 7.50 -0.76 -3.09
N VAL A 173 8.27 -0.54 -4.15
CA VAL A 173 8.51 -1.54 -5.19
C VAL A 173 9.85 -2.23 -4.95
N ASN A 174 9.83 -3.55 -4.92
CA ASN A 174 11.00 -4.43 -4.71
C ASN A 174 11.86 -4.04 -3.50
N GLY A 175 11.25 -3.50 -2.44
CA GLY A 175 11.97 -3.04 -1.27
C GLY A 175 12.98 -1.93 -1.54
N LYS A 176 12.92 -1.26 -2.71
CA LYS A 176 13.94 -0.31 -3.19
C LYS A 176 13.39 1.07 -3.53
N TYR A 177 12.24 1.12 -4.19
CA TYR A 177 11.67 2.35 -4.73
C TYR A 177 10.39 2.69 -4.00
N LEU A 178 10.32 3.90 -3.47
CA LEU A 178 9.18 4.39 -2.69
C LEU A 178 8.48 5.50 -3.45
N THR A 179 7.17 5.41 -3.58
CA THR A 179 6.31 6.49 -4.06
C THR A 179 5.13 6.73 -3.12
N SER A 180 4.49 7.88 -3.27
CA SER A 180 3.30 8.29 -2.55
C SER A 180 2.40 9.11 -3.46
N ALA A 181 1.13 9.31 -3.09
CA ALA A 181 0.21 10.15 -3.86
C ALA A 181 0.74 11.56 -4.12
N GLN A 182 1.50 12.12 -3.17
CA GLN A 182 2.12 13.44 -3.33
C GLN A 182 3.22 13.43 -4.40
N MET A 183 3.99 12.36 -4.50
CA MET A 183 5.06 12.21 -5.49
C MET A 183 4.49 11.87 -6.86
N ALA A 184 3.54 10.96 -6.93
CA ALA A 184 2.95 10.50 -8.18
C ALA A 184 1.93 11.48 -8.79
N GLY A 185 1.58 12.59 -8.12
CA GLY A 185 0.56 13.53 -8.61
C GLY A 185 -0.88 13.16 -8.24
N GLY A 186 -1.10 12.04 -7.54
CA GLY A 186 -2.40 11.58 -7.05
C GLY A 186 -2.45 10.09 -6.74
N ASN A 187 -3.52 9.65 -6.10
CA ASN A 187 -3.69 8.22 -5.77
C ASN A 187 -3.75 7.34 -7.01
N LYS A 188 -4.39 7.82 -8.08
CA LYS A 188 -4.54 7.07 -9.33
C LYS A 188 -3.19 6.83 -10.03
N ASP A 189 -2.28 7.77 -9.91
CA ASP A 189 -0.99 7.74 -10.59
C ASP A 189 0.08 6.97 -9.79
N MET A 190 -0.27 6.49 -8.58
CA MET A 190 0.58 5.59 -7.78
C MET A 190 0.57 4.14 -8.29
N LEU A 191 -0.46 3.74 -9.01
CA LEU A 191 -0.76 2.38 -9.48
C LEU A 191 -0.63 2.29 -11.00
#